data_c5b9abd103074a6419bb66177389b71a
#
_entry.id   c5b9abd103074a6419bb66177389b71a
#
_cell.length_a   1.000
_cell.length_b   1.000
_cell.length_c   1.000
_cell.angle_alpha   90.00
_cell.angle_beta   90.00
_cell.angle_gamma   90.00
#
_symmetry.space_group_name_H-M   'P 1'
#
loop_
_entity.id
_entity.type
_entity.pdbx_description
1 polymer ?
#
loop_
_entity_poly.entity_id
_entity_poly.type
_entity_poly.pdbx_seq_one_letter_code
_entity_poly.pdbx_strand_id
1 'polypeptide(L)'
;MNKRFKLAVGFACLLGGYMGVAQASDQSDVEQAVDKLTQAMWHKDIAQLKALTADNLTYGHSSGNIQDKNAFIADIETGKSAFNELKMLNQKITMSDDVALVRNHFSAQAVNSGKVVPTEIENFQIWQKQDGKWLLIGRQAFRF
;
A
#
# COMPACT_ATOMS: atom_id res chain seq x y z
N MET A 1 -42.67 -56.21 -16.70
CA MET A 1 -41.80 -55.36 -17.55
C MET A 1 -41.68 -53.98 -16.88
N ASN A 2 -40.73 -53.86 -15.94
CA ASN A 2 -40.57 -52.65 -15.09
C ASN A 2 -39.42 -51.78 -15.62
N LYS A 3 -39.78 -50.63 -16.20
CA LYS A 3 -38.77 -49.57 -16.58
C LYS A 3 -38.48 -48.73 -15.36
N ARG A 4 -37.25 -48.88 -14.80
CA ARG A 4 -36.72 -47.99 -13.77
C ARG A 4 -36.19 -46.71 -14.42
N PHE A 5 -36.84 -45.57 -14.12
CA PHE A 5 -36.37 -44.24 -14.46
C PHE A 5 -35.25 -43.86 -13.47
N LYS A 6 -34.03 -43.68 -13.96
CA LYS A 6 -32.93 -43.11 -13.15
C LYS A 6 -33.00 -41.59 -13.27
N LEU A 7 -33.34 -40.93 -12.17
CA LEU A 7 -33.28 -39.49 -12.03
C LEU A 7 -31.80 -39.10 -11.81
N ALA A 8 -31.19 -38.45 -12.78
CA ALA A 8 -29.88 -37.85 -12.62
C ALA A 8 -30.04 -36.47 -11.96
N VAL A 9 -29.67 -36.37 -10.68
CA VAL A 9 -29.58 -35.10 -9.97
C VAL A 9 -28.25 -34.42 -10.39
N GLY A 10 -28.35 -33.38 -11.21
CA GLY A 10 -27.23 -32.56 -11.58
C GLY A 10 -26.83 -31.68 -10.39
N PHE A 11 -25.64 -31.91 -9.87
CA PHE A 11 -25.00 -31.05 -8.85
C PHE A 11 -24.38 -29.86 -9.56
N ALA A 12 -25.10 -28.72 -9.61
CA ALA A 12 -24.56 -27.46 -10.09
C ALA A 12 -23.66 -26.86 -8.99
N CYS A 13 -22.33 -26.93 -9.18
CA CYS A 13 -21.37 -26.28 -8.32
C CYS A 13 -21.50 -24.76 -8.43
N LEU A 14 -21.99 -24.11 -7.37
CA LEU A 14 -21.94 -22.70 -7.14
C LEU A 14 -20.48 -22.30 -6.76
N LEU A 15 -19.62 -22.08 -7.75
CA LEU A 15 -18.24 -21.61 -7.57
C LEU A 15 -18.08 -20.08 -7.73
N GLY A 16 -19.19 -19.32 -7.76
CA GLY A 16 -19.18 -17.88 -8.07
C GLY A 16 -19.00 -16.92 -6.89
N GLY A 17 -19.03 -17.38 -5.64
CA GLY A 17 -19.12 -16.48 -4.48
C GLY A 17 -17.83 -16.14 -3.75
N TYR A 18 -16.76 -16.90 -3.94
CA TYR A 18 -15.55 -16.76 -3.12
C TYR A 18 -14.56 -15.70 -3.59
N MET A 19 -14.50 -15.37 -4.88
CA MET A 19 -13.53 -14.38 -5.40
C MET A 19 -13.86 -12.95 -4.96
N GLY A 20 -15.12 -12.56 -4.89
CA GLY A 20 -15.50 -11.19 -4.52
C GLY A 20 -15.22 -10.84 -3.05
N VAL A 21 -15.31 -11.79 -2.13
CA VAL A 21 -15.06 -11.57 -0.71
C VAL A 21 -13.56 -11.47 -0.42
N ALA A 22 -12.74 -12.30 -1.06
CA ALA A 22 -11.28 -12.25 -0.91
C ALA A 22 -10.70 -10.93 -1.44
N GLN A 23 -11.18 -10.44 -2.57
CA GLN A 23 -10.71 -9.18 -3.16
C GLN A 23 -11.11 -7.96 -2.32
N ALA A 24 -12.32 -7.94 -1.73
CA ALA A 24 -12.74 -6.88 -0.82
C ALA A 24 -11.92 -6.87 0.48
N SER A 25 -11.55 -8.05 1.00
CA SER A 25 -10.64 -8.19 2.14
C SER A 25 -9.24 -7.64 1.81
N ASP A 26 -8.68 -8.01 0.66
CA ASP A 26 -7.36 -7.57 0.23
C ASP A 26 -7.30 -6.05 0.01
N GLN A 27 -8.33 -5.44 -0.55
CA GLN A 27 -8.41 -3.98 -0.67
C GLN A 27 -8.39 -3.30 0.71
N SER A 28 -9.17 -3.80 1.67
CA SER A 28 -9.17 -3.29 3.05
C SER A 28 -7.81 -3.46 3.72
N ASP A 29 -7.11 -4.57 3.48
CA ASP A 29 -5.78 -4.82 4.02
C ASP A 29 -4.74 -3.84 3.45
N VAL A 30 -4.85 -3.50 2.16
CA VAL A 30 -4.01 -2.47 1.53
C VAL A 30 -4.31 -1.09 2.10
N GLU A 31 -5.58 -0.72 2.29
CA GLU A 31 -5.96 0.54 2.95
C GLU A 31 -5.30 0.66 4.33
N GLN A 32 -5.39 -0.38 5.15
CA GLN A 32 -4.75 -0.43 6.46
C GLN A 32 -3.22 -0.38 6.38
N ALA A 33 -2.60 -1.02 5.36
CA ALA A 33 -1.16 -0.98 5.17
C ALA A 33 -0.67 0.43 4.82
N VAL A 34 -1.39 1.16 3.97
CA VAL A 34 -1.11 2.58 3.64
C VAL A 34 -1.24 3.47 4.87
N ASP A 35 -2.28 3.28 5.68
CA ASP A 35 -2.47 4.04 6.92
C ASP A 35 -1.35 3.76 7.91
N LYS A 36 -0.99 2.50 8.12
CA LYS A 36 0.13 2.10 9.00
C LYS A 36 1.46 2.70 8.53
N LEU A 37 1.72 2.68 7.21
CA LEU A 37 2.91 3.31 6.63
C LEU A 37 2.94 4.82 6.91
N THR A 38 1.80 5.49 6.73
CA THR A 38 1.66 6.93 6.99
C THR A 38 1.94 7.26 8.45
N GLN A 39 1.36 6.52 9.39
CA GLN A 39 1.60 6.69 10.82
C GLN A 39 3.05 6.38 11.19
N ALA A 40 3.63 5.31 10.62
CA ALA A 40 5.02 4.94 10.87
C ALA A 40 6.01 6.01 10.37
N MET A 41 5.75 6.63 9.24
CA MET A 41 6.54 7.77 8.73
C MET A 41 6.40 8.99 9.66
N TRP A 42 5.18 9.31 10.09
CA TRP A 42 4.91 10.46 10.92
C TRP A 42 5.55 10.34 12.31
N HIS A 43 5.39 9.16 12.94
CA HIS A 43 5.84 8.92 14.33
C HIS A 43 7.22 8.27 14.44
N LYS A 44 7.93 8.08 13.32
CA LYS A 44 9.25 7.43 13.25
C LYS A 44 9.25 6.00 13.81
N ASP A 45 8.20 5.23 13.53
CA ASP A 45 8.16 3.83 13.89
C ASP A 45 8.99 3.00 12.90
N ILE A 46 10.27 2.86 13.20
CA ILE A 46 11.24 2.19 12.33
C ILE A 46 10.95 0.70 12.18
N ALA A 47 10.44 0.05 13.24
CA ALA A 47 10.07 -1.35 13.19
C ALA A 47 8.90 -1.58 12.22
N GLN A 48 7.89 -0.72 12.27
CA GLN A 48 6.74 -0.76 11.38
C GLN A 48 7.13 -0.43 9.93
N LEU A 49 8.02 0.55 9.71
CA LEU A 49 8.54 0.87 8.37
C LEU A 49 9.25 -0.34 7.75
N LYS A 50 10.10 -1.04 8.53
CA LYS A 50 10.78 -2.27 8.09
C LYS A 50 9.78 -3.38 7.74
N ALA A 51 8.72 -3.52 8.53
CA ALA A 51 7.70 -4.56 8.34
C ALA A 51 6.79 -4.31 7.13
N LEU A 52 6.60 -3.06 6.72
CA LEU A 52 5.70 -2.66 5.62
C LEU A 52 6.41 -2.47 4.29
N THR A 53 7.73 -2.50 4.24
CA THR A 53 8.51 -2.28 3.02
C THR A 53 9.25 -3.54 2.59
N ALA A 54 9.16 -3.88 1.30
CA ALA A 54 9.90 -5.00 0.73
C ALA A 54 11.39 -4.67 0.58
N ASP A 55 12.24 -5.70 0.56
CA ASP A 55 13.70 -5.51 0.43
C ASP A 55 14.10 -4.89 -0.90
N ASN A 56 13.30 -5.11 -1.94
CA ASN A 56 13.47 -4.54 -3.27
C ASN A 56 12.70 -3.23 -3.50
N LEU A 57 12.32 -2.51 -2.41
CA LEU A 57 11.66 -1.21 -2.53
C LEU A 57 12.47 -0.24 -3.40
N THR A 58 11.78 0.43 -4.32
CA THR A 58 12.30 1.60 -5.04
C THR A 58 11.38 2.80 -4.79
N TYR A 59 11.95 3.90 -4.33
CA TYR A 59 11.22 5.13 -4.05
C TYR A 59 11.82 6.31 -4.79
N GLY A 60 11.08 6.84 -5.76
CA GLY A 60 11.41 8.08 -6.46
C GLY A 60 10.77 9.30 -5.79
N HIS A 61 11.60 10.25 -5.40
CA HIS A 61 11.17 11.54 -4.87
C HIS A 61 10.78 12.52 -5.99
N SER A 62 9.96 13.51 -5.68
CA SER A 62 9.59 14.58 -6.62
C SER A 62 10.77 15.44 -7.08
N SER A 63 11.90 15.36 -6.41
CA SER A 63 13.17 15.97 -6.79
C SER A 63 14.00 15.16 -7.80
N GLY A 64 13.57 13.93 -8.12
CA GLY A 64 14.30 12.99 -8.97
C GLY A 64 15.28 12.08 -8.21
N ASN A 65 15.48 12.28 -6.91
CA ASN A 65 16.28 11.36 -6.09
C ASN A 65 15.56 10.00 -5.96
N ILE A 66 16.31 8.91 -6.08
CA ILE A 66 15.78 7.55 -5.93
C ILE A 66 16.45 6.90 -4.71
N GLN A 67 15.63 6.28 -3.87
CA GLN A 67 16.06 5.59 -2.65
C GLN A 67 15.62 4.12 -2.69
N ASP A 68 16.45 3.27 -2.10
CA ASP A 68 16.07 1.93 -1.67
C ASP A 68 15.42 1.95 -0.28
N LYS A 69 15.03 0.78 0.20
CA LYS A 69 14.44 0.59 1.54
C LYS A 69 15.31 1.18 2.65
N ASN A 70 16.62 0.90 2.62
CA ASN A 70 17.52 1.31 3.69
C ASN A 70 17.68 2.83 3.74
N ALA A 71 17.87 3.48 2.60
CA ALA A 71 17.96 4.92 2.49
C ALA A 71 16.66 5.62 2.90
N PHE A 72 15.50 5.09 2.47
CA PHE A 72 14.19 5.60 2.87
C PHE A 72 13.99 5.57 4.39
N ILE A 73 14.28 4.44 5.03
CA ILE A 73 14.13 4.27 6.48
C ILE A 73 15.13 5.13 7.24
N ALA A 74 16.40 5.18 6.79
CA ALA A 74 17.44 5.99 7.42
C ALA A 74 17.12 7.49 7.41
N ASP A 75 16.51 8.00 6.35
CA ASP A 75 16.11 9.42 6.28
C ASP A 75 15.03 9.77 7.32
N ILE A 76 14.13 8.82 7.65
CA ILE A 76 13.13 9.00 8.70
C ILE A 76 13.76 8.83 10.09
N GLU A 77 14.59 7.79 10.29
CA GLU A 77 15.27 7.49 11.55
C GLU A 77 16.15 8.65 12.01
N THR A 78 16.93 9.21 11.11
CA THR A 78 17.83 10.34 11.39
C THR A 78 17.13 11.69 11.49
N GLY A 79 15.86 11.76 11.08
CA GLY A 79 15.09 13.00 11.04
C GLY A 79 15.39 13.90 9.84
N LYS A 80 16.12 13.41 8.84
CA LYS A 80 16.28 14.12 7.54
C LYS A 80 14.93 14.23 6.83
N SER A 81 14.05 13.21 6.98
CA SER A 81 12.64 13.28 6.65
C SER A 81 11.84 13.23 7.95
N ALA A 82 11.23 14.36 8.32
CA ALA A 82 10.41 14.47 9.53
C ALA A 82 9.13 15.27 9.22
N PHE A 83 8.08 15.03 9.99
CA PHE A 83 6.77 15.62 9.77
C PHE A 83 6.13 16.04 11.11
N ASN A 84 5.61 17.27 11.18
CA ASN A 84 4.73 17.68 12.26
C ASN A 84 3.29 17.19 12.02
N GLU A 85 2.91 17.07 10.76
CA GLU A 85 1.64 16.51 10.31
C GLU A 85 1.86 15.78 8.98
N LEU A 86 1.17 14.65 8.79
CA LEU A 86 1.22 13.87 7.56
C LEU A 86 -0.12 13.21 7.30
N LYS A 87 -0.67 13.42 6.10
CA LYS A 87 -1.94 12.83 5.65
C LYS A 87 -1.82 12.31 4.23
N MET A 88 -2.51 11.19 3.96
CA MET A 88 -2.78 10.72 2.61
C MET A 88 -4.25 11.00 2.29
N LEU A 89 -4.49 11.86 1.31
CA LEU A 89 -5.83 12.31 0.91
C LEU A 89 -6.21 11.74 -0.45
N ASN A 90 -7.51 11.73 -0.76
CA ASN A 90 -8.03 11.36 -2.08
C ASN A 90 -7.55 9.99 -2.57
N GLN A 91 -7.42 9.02 -1.66
CA GLN A 91 -6.87 7.70 -1.96
C GLN A 91 -7.76 6.93 -2.93
N LYS A 92 -7.12 6.36 -3.96
CA LYS A 92 -7.71 5.41 -4.92
C LYS A 92 -6.86 4.17 -5.00
N ILE A 93 -7.50 3.01 -4.85
CA ILE A 93 -6.84 1.71 -4.92
C ILE A 93 -7.40 0.92 -6.10
N THR A 94 -6.52 0.36 -6.90
CA THR A 94 -6.85 -0.59 -7.96
C THR A 94 -6.16 -1.90 -7.66
N MET A 95 -6.93 -2.98 -7.51
CA MET A 95 -6.42 -4.31 -7.24
C MET A 95 -6.14 -5.06 -8.53
N SER A 96 -5.06 -5.81 -8.57
CA SER A 96 -4.70 -6.73 -9.65
C SER A 96 -4.00 -7.95 -9.04
N ASP A 97 -4.75 -8.99 -8.76
CA ASP A 97 -4.30 -10.20 -8.05
C ASP A 97 -3.55 -9.84 -6.76
N ASP A 98 -2.29 -10.25 -6.65
CA ASP A 98 -1.41 -9.96 -5.51
C ASP A 98 -0.72 -8.59 -5.59
N VAL A 99 -1.20 -7.67 -6.44
CA VAL A 99 -0.68 -6.31 -6.59
C VAL A 99 -1.78 -5.29 -6.39
N ALA A 100 -1.47 -4.23 -5.66
CA ALA A 100 -2.33 -3.07 -5.52
C ALA A 100 -1.63 -1.80 -6.00
N LEU A 101 -2.31 -1.04 -6.84
CA LEU A 101 -1.89 0.27 -7.33
C LEU A 101 -2.62 1.33 -6.51
N VAL A 102 -1.90 2.15 -5.78
CA VAL A 102 -2.47 3.17 -4.90
C VAL A 102 -2.04 4.55 -5.37
N ARG A 103 -3.01 5.42 -5.58
CA ARG A 103 -2.78 6.84 -5.82
C ARG A 103 -3.36 7.64 -4.68
N ASN A 104 -2.60 8.60 -4.17
CA ASN A 104 -3.09 9.52 -3.16
C ASN A 104 -2.33 10.86 -3.24
N HIS A 105 -2.93 11.87 -2.63
CA HIS A 105 -2.32 13.15 -2.40
C HIS A 105 -1.64 13.17 -1.02
N PHE A 106 -0.34 13.37 -1.01
CA PHE A 106 0.48 13.49 0.19
C PHE A 106 0.47 14.95 0.65
N SER A 107 -0.15 15.22 1.78
CA SER A 107 -0.20 16.53 2.42
C SER A 107 0.55 16.48 3.76
N ALA A 108 1.54 17.33 3.92
CA ALA A 108 2.38 17.30 5.12
C ALA A 108 2.85 18.69 5.57
N GLN A 109 3.06 18.82 6.87
CA GLN A 109 3.91 19.83 7.46
C GLN A 109 5.30 19.22 7.68
N ALA A 110 6.09 19.18 6.61
CA ALA A 110 7.43 18.60 6.65
C ALA A 110 8.37 19.49 7.47
N VAL A 111 9.33 18.88 8.17
CA VAL A 111 10.36 19.60 8.90
C VAL A 111 11.68 19.46 8.16
N ASN A 112 12.22 20.57 7.68
CA ASN A 112 13.49 20.63 6.98
C ASN A 112 14.44 21.59 7.73
N SER A 113 15.53 21.05 8.27
CA SER A 113 16.53 21.83 9.04
C SER A 113 15.86 22.68 10.14
N GLY A 114 14.90 22.10 10.86
CA GLY A 114 14.16 22.78 11.95
C GLY A 114 13.06 23.74 11.49
N LYS A 115 12.87 23.93 10.19
CA LYS A 115 11.79 24.77 9.64
C LYS A 115 10.65 23.91 9.13
N VAL A 116 9.42 24.31 9.43
CA VAL A 116 8.22 23.69 8.90
C VAL A 116 8.00 24.17 7.46
N VAL A 117 7.86 23.21 6.54
CA VAL A 117 7.64 23.46 5.12
C VAL A 117 6.37 22.72 4.69
N PRO A 118 5.28 23.43 4.36
CA PRO A 118 4.11 22.82 3.77
C PRO A 118 4.49 22.07 2.48
N THR A 119 4.09 20.81 2.40
CA THR A 119 4.47 19.92 1.30
C THR A 119 3.24 19.23 0.75
N GLU A 120 2.95 19.48 -0.52
CA GLU A 120 1.84 18.91 -1.27
C GLU A 120 2.42 18.17 -2.49
N ILE A 121 2.21 16.86 -2.57
CA ILE A 121 2.77 15.99 -3.62
C ILE A 121 1.76 14.92 -3.98
N GLU A 122 1.75 14.53 -5.26
CA GLU A 122 1.05 13.33 -5.70
C GLU A 122 1.94 12.11 -5.50
N ASN A 123 1.34 11.02 -5.02
CA ASN A 123 2.00 9.73 -4.87
C ASN A 123 1.36 8.67 -5.76
N PHE A 124 2.21 7.85 -6.33
CA PHE A 124 1.85 6.55 -6.86
C PHE A 124 2.61 5.47 -6.09
N GLN A 125 1.89 4.51 -5.52
CA GLN A 125 2.46 3.42 -4.73
C GLN A 125 2.07 2.08 -5.35
N ILE A 126 2.99 1.13 -5.29
CA ILE A 126 2.79 -0.25 -5.73
C ILE A 126 3.01 -1.14 -4.50
N TRP A 127 1.96 -1.85 -4.14
CA TRP A 127 1.97 -2.82 -3.05
C TRP A 127 1.85 -4.23 -3.61
N GLN A 128 2.58 -5.17 -3.04
CA GLN A 128 2.54 -6.58 -3.42
C GLN A 128 2.30 -7.46 -2.20
N LYS A 129 1.44 -8.45 -2.34
CA LYS A 129 1.19 -9.46 -1.32
C LYS A 129 2.31 -10.50 -1.35
N GLN A 130 3.09 -10.58 -0.29
CA GLN A 130 4.19 -11.51 -0.12
C GLN A 130 3.98 -12.26 1.19
N ASP A 131 3.90 -13.58 1.16
CA ASP A 131 3.65 -14.44 2.34
C ASP A 131 2.45 -13.96 3.18
N GLY A 132 1.36 -13.58 2.49
CA GLY A 132 0.12 -13.10 3.12
C GLY A 132 0.16 -11.67 3.67
N LYS A 133 1.24 -10.91 3.45
CA LYS A 133 1.41 -9.52 3.89
C LYS A 133 1.53 -8.57 2.72
N TRP A 134 0.88 -7.42 2.78
CA TRP A 134 1.03 -6.36 1.79
C TRP A 134 2.27 -5.52 2.10
N LEU A 135 3.23 -5.54 1.18
CA LEU A 135 4.50 -4.82 1.27
C LEU A 135 4.62 -3.78 0.16
N LEU A 136 5.12 -2.61 0.50
CA LEU A 136 5.43 -1.55 -0.46
C LEU A 136 6.68 -1.94 -1.26
N ILE A 137 6.53 -2.11 -2.59
CA ILE A 137 7.62 -2.42 -3.52
C ILE A 137 8.02 -1.24 -4.38
N GLY A 138 7.13 -0.26 -4.54
CA GLY A 138 7.38 0.93 -5.34
C GLY A 138 6.64 2.16 -4.82
N ARG A 139 7.30 3.31 -4.89
CA ARG A 139 6.69 4.61 -4.62
C ARG A 139 7.28 5.65 -5.54
N GLN A 140 6.44 6.47 -6.16
CA GLN A 140 6.86 7.62 -6.94
C GLN A 140 6.09 8.85 -6.47
N ALA A 141 6.83 9.83 -5.97
CA ALA A 141 6.31 11.16 -5.67
C ALA A 141 6.52 12.08 -6.88
N PHE A 142 5.53 12.92 -7.19
CA PHE A 142 5.64 13.89 -8.29
C PHE A 142 4.82 15.15 -7.99
N ARG A 143 5.13 16.23 -8.71
CA ARG A 143 4.40 17.51 -8.69
C ARG A 143 3.92 17.83 -10.08
N PHE A 144 2.81 18.54 -10.17
CA PHE A 144 2.34 19.16 -11.40
C PHE A 144 2.99 20.52 -11.58
#